data_f8f68d9bd8ebbb160cd8293795ff217c
#
_entry.id   f8f68d9bd8ebbb160cd8293795ff217c
#
_cell.length_a   1.000
_cell.length_b   1.000
_cell.length_c   1.000
_cell.angle_alpha   90.00
_cell.angle_beta   90.00
_cell.angle_gamma   90.00
#
_symmetry.space_group_name_H-M   'P 1'
#
loop_
_entity.id
_entity.type
_entity.pdbx_description
1 polymer ?
#
loop_
_entity_poly.entity_id
_entity_poly.type
_entity_poly.pdbx_seq_one_letter_code
_entity_poly.pdbx_strand_id
1 'polypeptide(L)'
;EYPLIKFVVISESDIFGAEKKKKKRRRIYEGEKIQSFSDLSIGDYVVHENHGLGIYRGIEKVEVDKTVKDYIKIEYAKGGNLYILATQLDLIQKYAGSDAKKPKLNQLGTQEWNRTKTKVRGAVKEIAGDLVKLYAARQEKEGFVYSPDTVWQREFEEMFPFEETEDQEFAIEATKKDMESKKIMDRLICGDVGYGKTEIALRAAFKAVQEGKQVVYLVPTTILAQQIYNTFVQRMKDFPVRVDMMSRFRTPGEMKKTIEGLKKGYVDLSLIHI
;
A
#
# COMPACT_ATOMS: atom_id res chain seq x y z
N GLU A 1 -31.17 -16.60 -10.30
CA GLU A 1 -32.51 -16.72 -10.94
C GLU A 1 -32.93 -15.38 -11.53
N TYR A 2 -33.53 -15.42 -12.71
CA TYR A 2 -34.03 -14.22 -13.41
C TYR A 2 -35.54 -14.40 -13.60
N PRO A 3 -36.37 -14.11 -12.61
CA PRO A 3 -37.79 -14.45 -12.60
C PRO A 3 -38.61 -13.78 -13.72
N LEU A 4 -38.20 -12.57 -14.14
CA LEU A 4 -38.90 -11.83 -15.21
C LEU A 4 -38.79 -12.48 -16.59
N ILE A 5 -37.73 -13.21 -16.85
CA ILE A 5 -37.50 -13.91 -18.14
C ILE A 5 -37.56 -15.44 -17.99
N LYS A 6 -37.95 -15.92 -16.81
CA LYS A 6 -38.02 -17.35 -16.46
C LYS A 6 -36.73 -18.12 -16.82
N PHE A 7 -35.58 -17.51 -16.56
CA PHE A 7 -34.28 -18.07 -16.87
C PHE A 7 -33.51 -18.33 -15.58
N VAL A 8 -32.90 -19.51 -15.48
CA VAL A 8 -32.09 -19.95 -14.33
C VAL A 8 -30.73 -20.38 -14.85
N VAL A 9 -29.66 -19.84 -14.27
CA VAL A 9 -28.29 -20.34 -14.49
C VAL A 9 -27.92 -21.21 -13.31
N ILE A 10 -27.57 -22.46 -13.57
CA ILE A 10 -27.10 -23.43 -12.59
C ILE A 10 -25.63 -23.69 -12.88
N SER A 11 -24.77 -23.38 -11.93
CA SER A 11 -23.33 -23.66 -12.01
C SER A 11 -23.01 -25.04 -11.40
N GLU A 12 -21.83 -25.55 -11.67
CA GLU A 12 -21.36 -26.82 -11.09
C GLU A 12 -21.35 -26.77 -9.56
N SER A 13 -21.06 -25.63 -8.95
CA SER A 13 -21.11 -25.43 -7.51
C SER A 13 -22.53 -25.46 -6.92
N ASP A 14 -23.54 -25.18 -7.72
CA ASP A 14 -24.95 -25.25 -7.29
C ASP A 14 -25.45 -26.68 -7.29
N ILE A 15 -24.88 -27.56 -8.12
CA ILE A 15 -25.25 -28.96 -8.24
C ILE A 15 -24.50 -29.82 -7.21
N PHE A 16 -23.17 -29.61 -7.08
CA PHE A 16 -22.31 -30.48 -6.27
C PHE A 16 -21.89 -29.87 -4.93
N GLY A 17 -22.41 -28.68 -4.60
CA GLY A 17 -21.97 -27.92 -3.44
C GLY A 17 -20.59 -27.30 -3.64
N ALA A 18 -20.37 -26.16 -2.99
CA ALA A 18 -19.06 -25.54 -3.01
C ALA A 18 -18.07 -26.43 -2.20
N GLU A 19 -17.16 -27.11 -2.88
CA GLU A 19 -16.00 -27.67 -2.18
C GLU A 19 -15.36 -26.55 -1.36
N LYS A 20 -15.30 -26.72 -0.03
CA LYS A 20 -14.53 -25.83 0.86
C LYS A 20 -13.06 -25.97 0.48
N LYS A 21 -12.64 -25.28 -0.59
CA LYS A 21 -11.23 -25.09 -0.89
C LYS A 21 -10.62 -24.48 0.37
N LYS A 22 -9.80 -25.26 1.09
CA LYS A 22 -8.93 -24.75 2.15
C LYS A 22 -8.31 -23.49 1.59
N LYS A 23 -8.60 -22.31 2.18
CA LYS A 23 -7.99 -21.03 1.79
C LYS A 23 -6.48 -21.23 1.90
N LYS A 24 -5.82 -21.52 0.77
CA LYS A 24 -4.38 -21.40 0.68
C LYS A 24 -4.10 -19.96 1.12
N ARG A 25 -3.33 -19.77 2.20
CA ARG A 25 -2.86 -18.45 2.63
C ARG A 25 -2.31 -17.77 1.39
N ARG A 26 -2.96 -16.69 0.93
CA ARG A 26 -2.46 -15.87 -0.16
C ARG A 26 -1.08 -15.37 0.26
N ARG A 27 -0.03 -15.93 -0.35
CA ARG A 27 1.31 -15.37 -0.22
C ARG A 27 1.28 -14.02 -0.90
N ILE A 28 1.54 -12.96 -0.14
CA ILE A 28 1.68 -11.61 -0.69
C ILE A 28 3.08 -11.56 -1.30
N TYR A 29 3.14 -11.50 -2.63
CA TYR A 29 4.39 -11.33 -3.37
C TYR A 29 4.40 -9.92 -3.98
N GLU A 30 5.50 -9.21 -3.83
CA GLU A 30 5.71 -7.85 -4.38
C GLU A 30 6.08 -7.83 -5.88
N GLY A 31 5.95 -8.92 -6.60
CA GLY A 31 6.18 -8.98 -8.04
C GLY A 31 4.88 -8.85 -8.84
N GLU A 32 4.94 -8.31 -10.04
CA GLU A 32 3.80 -8.35 -10.96
C GLU A 32 3.45 -9.81 -11.25
N LYS A 33 2.22 -10.18 -10.86
CA LYS A 33 1.70 -11.52 -11.17
C LYS A 33 1.50 -11.63 -12.68
N ILE A 34 2.14 -12.63 -13.25
CA ILE A 34 1.90 -13.00 -14.63
C ILE A 34 0.53 -13.70 -14.68
N GLN A 35 -0.45 -13.04 -15.27
CA GLN A 35 -1.81 -13.58 -15.42
C GLN A 35 -1.97 -14.30 -16.75
N SER A 36 -1.18 -13.94 -17.75
CA SER A 36 -1.17 -14.51 -19.09
C SER A 36 0.25 -14.58 -19.67
N PHE A 37 0.46 -15.46 -20.61
CA PHE A 37 1.72 -15.51 -21.40
C PHE A 37 1.97 -14.22 -22.19
N SER A 38 0.92 -13.45 -22.51
CA SER A 38 1.04 -12.15 -23.16
C SER A 38 1.78 -11.10 -22.32
N ASP A 39 1.90 -11.32 -21.01
CA ASP A 39 2.56 -10.38 -20.08
C ASP A 39 4.10 -10.55 -20.10
N LEU A 40 4.61 -11.61 -20.76
CA LEU A 40 6.03 -11.93 -20.86
C LEU A 40 6.56 -11.75 -22.28
N SER A 41 7.62 -10.97 -22.39
CA SER A 41 8.42 -10.82 -23.61
C SER A 41 9.72 -11.60 -23.51
N ILE A 42 10.17 -12.20 -24.62
CA ILE A 42 11.47 -12.89 -24.67
C ILE A 42 12.58 -11.90 -24.28
N GLY A 43 13.36 -12.25 -23.27
CA GLY A 43 14.39 -11.39 -22.70
C GLY A 43 14.02 -10.78 -21.37
N ASP A 44 12.76 -10.88 -20.93
CA ASP A 44 12.34 -10.42 -19.63
C ASP A 44 13.02 -11.18 -18.49
N TYR A 45 13.38 -10.44 -17.45
CA TYR A 45 13.85 -11.05 -16.21
C TYR A 45 12.66 -11.62 -15.43
N VAL A 46 12.76 -12.89 -15.03
CA VAL A 46 11.74 -13.59 -14.26
C VAL A 46 12.33 -14.25 -13.03
N VAL A 47 11.57 -14.29 -11.96
CA VAL A 47 11.98 -14.94 -10.71
C VAL A 47 11.17 -16.20 -10.52
N HIS A 48 11.84 -17.33 -10.48
CA HIS A 48 11.24 -18.62 -10.13
C HIS A 48 11.31 -18.84 -8.61
N GLU A 49 10.22 -19.28 -7.98
CA GLU A 49 10.12 -19.44 -6.52
C GLU A 49 11.30 -20.24 -5.92
N ASN A 50 11.75 -21.31 -6.59
CA ASN A 50 12.77 -22.22 -6.07
C ASN A 50 14.17 -22.01 -6.66
N HIS A 51 14.30 -21.36 -7.83
CA HIS A 51 15.54 -21.25 -8.56
C HIS A 51 16.06 -19.80 -8.69
N GLY A 52 15.24 -18.81 -8.32
CA GLY A 52 15.63 -17.40 -8.36
C GLY A 52 15.54 -16.77 -9.73
N LEU A 53 16.39 -15.78 -9.96
CA LEU A 53 16.36 -14.90 -11.13
C LEU A 53 16.97 -15.56 -12.36
N GLY A 54 16.19 -15.58 -13.45
CA GLY A 54 16.58 -16.02 -14.79
C GLY A 54 16.02 -15.10 -15.86
N ILE A 55 16.25 -15.44 -17.13
CA ILE A 55 15.74 -14.72 -18.30
C ILE A 55 14.74 -15.63 -19.03
N TYR A 56 13.55 -15.13 -19.29
CA TYR A 56 12.56 -15.82 -20.11
C TYR A 56 13.00 -15.91 -21.57
N ARG A 57 13.01 -17.12 -22.13
CA ARG A 57 13.45 -17.42 -23.50
C ARG A 57 12.32 -17.90 -24.41
N GLY A 58 11.08 -17.86 -23.94
CA GLY A 58 9.92 -18.27 -24.73
C GLY A 58 9.38 -19.63 -24.29
N ILE A 59 8.45 -20.16 -25.10
CA ILE A 59 7.83 -21.46 -24.92
C ILE A 59 8.41 -22.42 -25.95
N GLU A 60 8.86 -23.59 -25.51
CA GLU A 60 9.35 -24.68 -26.37
C GLU A 60 8.46 -25.90 -26.18
N LYS A 61 8.14 -26.57 -27.30
CA LYS A 61 7.48 -27.87 -27.29
C LYS A 61 8.50 -28.96 -27.04
N VAL A 62 8.35 -29.68 -25.96
CA VAL A 62 9.23 -30.78 -25.60
C VAL A 62 8.41 -32.07 -25.54
N GLU A 63 8.89 -33.09 -26.23
CA GLU A 63 8.32 -34.44 -26.16
C GLU A 63 8.90 -35.20 -24.96
N VAL A 64 8.05 -35.55 -24.02
CA VAL A 64 8.39 -36.38 -22.86
C VAL A 64 7.39 -37.52 -22.80
N ASP A 65 7.90 -38.76 -22.77
CA ASP A 65 7.10 -39.98 -22.71
C ASP A 65 6.06 -40.07 -23.86
N LYS A 66 6.46 -39.78 -25.09
CA LYS A 66 5.61 -39.74 -26.29
C LYS A 66 4.44 -38.73 -26.22
N THR A 67 4.50 -37.77 -25.29
CA THR A 67 3.53 -36.69 -25.17
C THR A 67 4.21 -35.36 -25.37
N VAL A 68 3.74 -34.56 -26.33
CA VAL A 68 4.24 -33.20 -26.58
C VAL A 68 3.58 -32.24 -25.60
N LYS A 69 4.37 -31.50 -24.82
CA LYS A 69 3.88 -30.50 -23.89
C LYS A 69 4.61 -29.18 -24.11
N ASP A 70 3.92 -28.09 -23.80
CA ASP A 70 4.50 -26.75 -23.86
C ASP A 70 5.25 -26.46 -22.55
N TYR A 71 6.51 -26.07 -22.68
CA TYR A 71 7.39 -25.70 -21.57
C TYR A 71 7.85 -24.28 -21.71
N ILE A 72 7.84 -23.55 -20.61
CA ILE A 72 8.48 -22.24 -20.48
C ILE A 72 9.95 -22.47 -20.26
N LYS A 73 10.78 -21.86 -21.12
CA LYS A 73 12.25 -21.91 -21.01
C LYS A 73 12.76 -20.69 -20.29
N ILE A 74 13.53 -20.90 -19.23
CA ILE A 74 14.20 -19.86 -18.46
C ILE A 74 15.69 -20.13 -18.45
N GLU A 75 16.49 -19.17 -18.93
CA GLU A 75 17.94 -19.24 -18.95
C GLU A 75 18.50 -18.63 -17.65
N TYR A 76 19.49 -19.32 -17.09
CA TYR A 76 20.19 -18.94 -15.88
C TYR A 76 21.69 -18.68 -16.18
N ALA A 77 22.42 -18.22 -15.15
CA ALA A 77 23.85 -17.99 -15.28
C ALA A 77 24.57 -19.25 -15.75
N LYS A 78 25.64 -19.06 -16.50
CA LYS A 78 26.49 -20.11 -17.10
C LYS A 78 25.76 -21.02 -18.10
N GLY A 79 24.69 -20.52 -18.75
CA GLY A 79 23.97 -21.24 -19.79
C GLY A 79 23.05 -22.36 -19.29
N GLY A 80 22.79 -22.43 -17.98
CA GLY A 80 21.80 -23.36 -17.43
C GLY A 80 20.39 -23.02 -17.88
N ASN A 81 19.61 -24.00 -18.33
CA ASN A 81 18.22 -23.82 -18.74
C ASN A 81 17.29 -24.61 -17.83
N LEU A 82 16.21 -23.97 -17.41
CA LEU A 82 15.11 -24.58 -16.66
C LEU A 82 13.89 -24.64 -17.57
N TYR A 83 13.23 -25.77 -17.60
CA TYR A 83 11.97 -25.98 -18.31
C TYR A 83 10.88 -26.25 -17.30
N ILE A 84 9.86 -25.40 -17.28
CA ILE A 84 8.67 -25.57 -16.43
C ILE A 84 7.45 -25.73 -17.33
N LEU A 85 6.49 -26.54 -16.90
CA LEU A 85 5.24 -26.70 -17.65
C LEU A 85 4.52 -25.34 -17.79
N ALA A 86 3.97 -25.07 -18.97
CA ALA A 86 3.21 -23.87 -19.23
C ALA A 86 2.02 -23.68 -18.25
N THR A 87 1.48 -24.77 -17.72
CA THR A 87 0.42 -24.76 -16.70
C THR A 87 0.89 -24.30 -15.32
N GLN A 88 2.20 -24.20 -15.09
CA GLN A 88 2.81 -23.79 -13.82
C GLN A 88 3.31 -22.35 -13.85
N LEU A 89 2.62 -21.47 -14.56
CA LEU A 89 2.96 -20.05 -14.67
C LEU A 89 2.98 -19.33 -13.29
N ASP A 90 2.25 -19.84 -12.33
CA ASP A 90 2.19 -19.34 -10.94
C ASP A 90 3.52 -19.49 -10.17
N LEU A 91 4.45 -20.31 -10.66
CA LEU A 91 5.77 -20.48 -10.06
C LEU A 91 6.76 -19.37 -10.45
N ILE A 92 6.42 -18.54 -11.43
CA ILE A 92 7.27 -17.44 -11.90
C ILE A 92 6.58 -16.10 -11.74
N GLN A 93 7.38 -15.06 -11.59
CA GLN A 93 6.93 -13.68 -11.51
C GLN A 93 7.87 -12.79 -12.33
N LYS A 94 7.32 -11.73 -12.91
CA LYS A 94 8.13 -10.72 -13.59
C LYS A 94 9.00 -9.98 -12.57
N TYR A 95 10.27 -9.78 -12.88
CA TYR A 95 11.17 -9.05 -11.99
C TYR A 95 10.83 -7.56 -12.04
N ALA A 96 10.47 -7.00 -10.90
CA ALA A 96 10.16 -5.59 -10.71
C ALA A 96 11.36 -4.85 -10.07
N GLY A 97 12.48 -4.82 -10.73
CA GLY A 97 13.68 -4.09 -10.27
C GLY A 97 13.82 -2.73 -10.94
N SER A 98 14.57 -1.81 -10.30
CA SER A 98 14.90 -0.53 -10.95
C SER A 98 15.81 -0.76 -12.15
N ASP A 99 15.52 -0.11 -13.28
CA ASP A 99 16.22 -0.23 -14.56
C ASP A 99 17.70 0.23 -14.53
N ALA A 100 18.20 0.72 -13.40
CA ALA A 100 19.52 1.33 -13.28
C ALA A 100 20.70 0.35 -13.39
N LYS A 101 20.49 -0.96 -13.10
CA LYS A 101 21.54 -1.99 -13.24
C LYS A 101 20.95 -3.33 -13.65
N LYS A 102 21.57 -4.00 -14.63
CA LYS A 102 21.21 -5.38 -14.98
C LYS A 102 21.40 -6.29 -13.77
N PRO A 103 20.35 -7.00 -13.32
CA PRO A 103 20.46 -7.87 -12.16
C PRO A 103 21.33 -9.09 -12.47
N LYS A 104 22.02 -9.59 -11.44
CA LYS A 104 22.85 -10.80 -11.56
C LYS A 104 21.95 -12.03 -11.58
N LEU A 105 22.08 -12.87 -12.62
CA LEU A 105 21.35 -14.12 -12.74
C LEU A 105 21.83 -15.14 -11.69
N ASN A 106 20.90 -15.93 -11.16
CA ASN A 106 21.22 -17.05 -10.30
C ASN A 106 21.77 -18.23 -11.13
N GLN A 107 22.52 -19.13 -10.48
CA GLN A 107 23.04 -20.35 -11.09
C GLN A 107 22.20 -21.55 -10.59
N LEU A 108 21.73 -22.39 -11.53
CA LEU A 108 21.00 -23.61 -11.21
C LEU A 108 21.90 -24.60 -10.42
N GLY A 109 21.28 -25.37 -9.55
CA GLY A 109 21.95 -26.38 -8.74
C GLY A 109 22.81 -25.84 -7.59
N THR A 110 22.83 -24.52 -7.36
CA THR A 110 23.55 -23.89 -6.24
C THR A 110 22.60 -23.49 -5.10
N GLN A 111 23.20 -23.32 -3.91
CA GLN A 111 22.46 -22.81 -2.73
C GLN A 111 22.34 -21.29 -2.69
N GLU A 112 22.78 -20.56 -3.72
CA GLU A 112 22.80 -19.09 -3.76
C GLU A 112 21.42 -18.48 -3.52
N TRP A 113 20.40 -18.97 -4.20
CA TRP A 113 19.02 -18.51 -4.04
C TRP A 113 18.45 -18.79 -2.64
N ASN A 114 18.70 -19.98 -2.10
CA ASN A 114 18.26 -20.34 -0.76
C ASN A 114 18.93 -19.47 0.31
N ARG A 115 20.22 -19.17 0.16
CA ARG A 115 20.94 -18.23 1.05
C ARG A 115 20.35 -16.83 0.97
N THR A 116 20.03 -16.33 -0.22
CA THR A 116 19.37 -15.04 -0.42
C THR A 116 18.01 -15.02 0.27
N LYS A 117 17.17 -16.04 0.05
CA LYS A 117 15.87 -16.15 0.73
C LYS A 117 16.00 -16.16 2.25
N THR A 118 16.96 -16.93 2.78
CA THR A 118 17.18 -17.03 4.23
C THR A 118 17.63 -15.69 4.82
N LYS A 119 18.56 -15.00 4.13
CA LYS A 119 19.02 -13.66 4.55
C LYS A 119 17.87 -12.64 4.59
N VAL A 120 17.05 -12.61 3.53
CA VAL A 120 15.90 -11.70 3.46
C VAL A 120 14.86 -12.04 4.55
N ARG A 121 14.55 -13.33 4.74
CA ARG A 121 13.64 -13.76 5.82
C ARG A 121 14.15 -13.36 7.20
N GLY A 122 15.46 -13.46 7.44
CA GLY A 122 16.09 -13.02 8.69
C GLY A 122 15.90 -11.52 8.92
N ALA A 123 16.23 -10.69 7.93
CA ALA A 123 16.07 -9.25 8.00
C ALA A 123 14.59 -8.84 8.20
N VAL A 124 13.66 -9.46 7.47
CA VAL A 124 12.21 -9.21 7.63
C VAL A 124 11.72 -9.60 9.03
N LYS A 125 12.22 -10.72 9.58
CA LYS A 125 11.87 -11.15 10.95
C LYS A 125 12.37 -10.17 12.00
N GLU A 126 13.57 -9.62 11.82
CA GLU A 126 14.13 -8.60 12.70
C GLU A 126 13.29 -7.31 12.68
N ILE A 127 13.01 -6.78 11.48
CA ILE A 127 12.12 -5.61 11.32
C ILE A 127 10.74 -5.86 11.93
N ALA A 128 10.15 -7.03 11.70
CA ALA A 128 8.86 -7.39 12.28
C ALA A 128 8.93 -7.43 13.83
N GLY A 129 10.03 -7.94 14.40
CA GLY A 129 10.24 -7.93 15.84
C GLY A 129 10.31 -6.52 16.43
N ASP A 130 10.98 -5.61 15.75
CA ASP A 130 11.09 -4.22 16.19
C ASP A 130 9.76 -3.47 16.06
N LEU A 131 9.01 -3.73 14.98
CA LEU A 131 7.66 -3.19 14.81
C LEU A 131 6.71 -3.69 15.91
N VAL A 132 6.77 -4.96 16.29
CA VAL A 132 5.94 -5.52 17.38
C VAL A 132 6.27 -4.85 18.71
N LYS A 133 7.56 -4.64 19.01
CA LYS A 133 7.99 -3.92 20.23
C LYS A 133 7.47 -2.50 20.24
N LEU A 134 7.61 -1.79 19.12
CA LEU A 134 7.12 -0.42 18.98
C LEU A 134 5.59 -0.35 19.16
N TYR A 135 4.87 -1.32 18.60
CA TYR A 135 3.42 -1.42 18.71
C TYR A 135 2.98 -1.70 20.15
N ALA A 136 3.66 -2.61 20.85
CA ALA A 136 3.41 -2.91 22.25
C ALA A 136 3.67 -1.67 23.14
N ALA A 137 4.80 -0.99 22.95
CA ALA A 137 5.13 0.24 23.68
C ALA A 137 4.11 1.37 23.42
N ARG A 138 3.50 1.40 22.24
CA ARG A 138 2.40 2.34 21.94
C ARG A 138 1.12 1.98 22.69
N GLN A 139 0.78 0.69 22.77
CA GLN A 139 -0.42 0.24 23.48
C GLN A 139 -0.36 0.45 25.00
N GLU A 140 0.85 0.44 25.61
CA GLU A 140 1.07 0.71 27.03
C GLU A 140 0.91 2.18 27.40
N LYS A 141 0.99 3.10 26.41
CA LYS A 141 0.86 4.55 26.65
C LYS A 141 -0.58 4.99 26.51
N GLU A 142 -1.01 5.84 27.42
CA GLU A 142 -2.26 6.56 27.27
C GLU A 142 -2.08 7.70 26.24
N GLY A 143 -3.04 7.79 25.31
CA GLY A 143 -3.12 8.87 24.33
C GLY A 143 -3.74 10.12 24.91
N PHE A 144 -3.63 11.23 24.20
CA PHE A 144 -4.41 12.41 24.49
C PHE A 144 -5.86 12.15 24.11
N VAL A 145 -6.79 12.43 25.04
CA VAL A 145 -8.23 12.28 24.82
C VAL A 145 -8.79 13.61 24.35
N TYR A 146 -9.24 13.65 23.10
CA TYR A 146 -9.87 14.84 22.53
C TYR A 146 -11.29 15.01 23.04
N SER A 147 -11.73 16.26 23.18
CA SER A 147 -13.10 16.60 23.56
C SER A 147 -14.11 16.26 22.45
N PRO A 148 -15.39 16.08 22.76
CA PRO A 148 -16.45 16.03 21.74
C PRO A 148 -16.42 17.23 20.80
N ASP A 149 -17.06 17.12 19.64
CA ASP A 149 -17.06 18.15 18.61
C ASP A 149 -17.57 19.50 19.14
N THR A 150 -16.75 20.53 18.93
CA THR A 150 -17.09 21.92 19.21
C THR A 150 -18.02 22.50 18.14
N VAL A 151 -18.52 23.71 18.36
CA VAL A 151 -19.27 24.46 17.34
C VAL A 151 -18.41 24.69 16.09
N TRP A 152 -17.13 25.03 16.26
CA TRP A 152 -16.21 25.23 15.12
C TRP A 152 -15.95 23.96 14.32
N GLN A 153 -15.92 22.79 14.98
CA GLN A 153 -15.79 21.52 14.26
C GLN A 153 -16.99 21.28 13.33
N ARG A 154 -18.20 21.56 13.82
CA ARG A 154 -19.44 21.42 13.04
C ARG A 154 -19.48 22.42 11.88
N GLU A 155 -19.17 23.69 12.14
CA GLU A 155 -19.08 24.72 11.09
C GLU A 155 -18.06 24.33 10.01
N PHE A 156 -16.89 23.83 10.41
CA PHE A 156 -15.86 23.35 9.47
C PHE A 156 -16.38 22.19 8.62
N GLU A 157 -17.13 21.27 9.19
CA GLU A 157 -17.69 20.12 8.48
C GLU A 157 -18.82 20.53 7.55
N GLU A 158 -19.72 21.41 7.99
CA GLU A 158 -20.82 21.97 7.18
C GLU A 158 -20.33 22.79 5.97
N MET A 159 -19.11 23.36 6.03
CA MET A 159 -18.48 24.03 4.91
C MET A 159 -17.95 23.05 3.82
N PHE A 160 -18.11 21.76 4.00
CA PHE A 160 -17.76 20.79 2.96
C PHE A 160 -18.76 20.88 1.80
N PRO A 161 -18.31 21.10 0.56
CA PRO A 161 -19.21 21.43 -0.56
C PRO A 161 -19.93 20.24 -1.18
N PHE A 162 -19.75 19.05 -0.65
CA PHE A 162 -20.33 17.80 -1.17
C PHE A 162 -21.11 17.10 -0.06
N GLU A 163 -22.05 16.25 -0.46
CA GLU A 163 -22.70 15.32 0.45
C GLU A 163 -21.74 14.13 0.73
N GLU A 164 -21.62 13.75 1.99
CA GLU A 164 -20.85 12.58 2.39
C GLU A 164 -21.57 11.30 1.98
N THR A 165 -20.79 10.30 1.62
CA THR A 165 -21.31 8.93 1.47
C THR A 165 -21.41 8.26 2.84
N GLU A 166 -22.26 7.24 2.99
CA GLU A 166 -22.40 6.46 4.23
C GLU A 166 -21.05 5.92 4.74
N ASP A 167 -20.17 5.46 3.82
CA ASP A 167 -18.83 4.98 4.16
C ASP A 167 -17.91 6.09 4.67
N GLN A 168 -18.03 7.31 4.12
CA GLN A 168 -17.28 8.47 4.59
C GLN A 168 -17.76 8.90 6.00
N GLU A 169 -19.06 8.97 6.24
CA GLU A 169 -19.64 9.26 7.55
C GLU A 169 -19.15 8.24 8.58
N PHE A 170 -19.28 6.96 8.27
CA PHE A 170 -18.80 5.89 9.14
C PHE A 170 -17.30 6.03 9.46
N ALA A 171 -16.46 6.34 8.46
CA ALA A 171 -15.01 6.50 8.66
C ALA A 171 -14.69 7.76 9.50
N ILE A 172 -15.43 8.86 9.32
CA ILE A 172 -15.29 10.10 10.09
C ILE A 172 -15.65 9.83 11.56
N GLU A 173 -16.83 9.25 11.81
CA GLU A 173 -17.27 8.92 13.17
C GLU A 173 -16.32 7.97 13.88
N ALA A 174 -15.88 6.92 13.20
CA ALA A 174 -14.93 5.97 13.75
C ALA A 174 -13.58 6.63 14.09
N THR A 175 -13.10 7.57 13.25
CA THR A 175 -11.87 8.33 13.50
C THR A 175 -12.03 9.25 14.72
N LYS A 176 -13.13 9.99 14.81
CA LYS A 176 -13.43 10.85 15.96
C LYS A 176 -13.53 10.05 17.26
N LYS A 177 -14.21 8.91 17.23
CA LYS A 177 -14.33 8.00 18.36
C LYS A 177 -12.97 7.48 18.85
N ASP A 178 -12.05 7.16 17.94
CA ASP A 178 -10.69 6.78 18.31
C ASP A 178 -9.96 7.94 18.97
N MET A 179 -10.08 9.18 18.43
CA MET A 179 -9.45 10.36 19.00
C MET A 179 -9.99 10.70 20.41
N GLU A 180 -11.25 10.45 20.66
CA GLU A 180 -11.92 10.65 21.95
C GLU A 180 -11.68 9.52 22.96
N SER A 181 -10.89 8.52 22.57
CA SER A 181 -10.53 7.40 23.44
C SER A 181 -9.15 7.62 24.11
N LYS A 182 -8.89 6.89 25.20
CA LYS A 182 -7.58 6.88 25.86
C LYS A 182 -6.48 6.16 25.05
N LYS A 183 -6.88 5.37 24.05
CA LYS A 183 -5.93 4.64 23.19
C LYS A 183 -5.33 5.58 22.17
N ILE A 184 -4.02 5.47 21.95
CA ILE A 184 -3.36 6.18 20.85
C ILE A 184 -3.95 5.64 19.53
N MET A 185 -4.56 6.53 18.75
CA MET A 185 -5.17 6.17 17.48
C MET A 185 -4.12 5.68 16.48
N ASP A 186 -4.40 4.55 15.84
CA ASP A 186 -3.65 4.01 14.71
C ASP A 186 -4.66 3.38 13.74
N ARG A 187 -5.19 4.20 12.85
CA ARG A 187 -6.30 3.85 11.97
C ARG A 187 -5.89 3.86 10.51
N LEU A 188 -6.14 2.78 9.81
CA LEU A 188 -5.98 2.69 8.37
C LEU A 188 -7.33 3.00 7.68
N ILE A 189 -7.33 4.02 6.82
CA ILE A 189 -8.47 4.36 5.95
C ILE A 189 -8.20 3.82 4.56
N CYS A 190 -8.99 2.84 4.13
CA CYS A 190 -8.91 2.23 2.81
C CYS A 190 -10.02 2.77 1.91
N GLY A 191 -9.69 3.13 0.70
CA GLY A 191 -10.64 3.59 -0.32
C GLY A 191 -9.92 3.83 -1.64
N ASP A 192 -10.65 3.80 -2.74
CA ASP A 192 -10.11 4.06 -4.07
C ASP A 192 -9.72 5.54 -4.26
N VAL A 193 -9.04 5.83 -5.37
CA VAL A 193 -8.67 7.21 -5.74
C VAL A 193 -9.95 8.03 -5.98
N GLY A 194 -10.01 9.24 -5.42
CA GLY A 194 -11.17 10.12 -5.57
C GLY A 194 -12.28 9.96 -4.52
N TYR A 195 -12.22 8.97 -3.64
CA TYR A 195 -13.24 8.70 -2.60
C TYR A 195 -13.11 9.57 -1.35
N GLY A 196 -12.52 10.74 -1.44
CA GLY A 196 -12.55 11.75 -0.37
C GLY A 196 -11.76 11.42 0.90
N LYS A 197 -10.80 10.45 0.87
CA LYS A 197 -9.96 10.11 2.04
C LYS A 197 -9.29 11.31 2.70
N THR A 198 -8.94 12.32 1.91
CA THR A 198 -8.32 13.56 2.40
C THR A 198 -9.24 14.35 3.29
N GLU A 199 -10.56 14.35 3.04
CA GLU A 199 -11.53 15.06 3.88
C GLU A 199 -11.62 14.46 5.29
N ILE A 200 -11.57 13.12 5.40
CA ILE A 200 -11.52 12.43 6.70
C ILE A 200 -10.29 12.89 7.50
N ALA A 201 -9.14 12.96 6.85
CA ALA A 201 -7.90 13.42 7.47
C ALA A 201 -7.95 14.92 7.84
N LEU A 202 -8.61 15.76 7.03
CA LEU A 202 -8.83 17.18 7.28
C LEU A 202 -9.64 17.40 8.55
N ARG A 203 -10.74 16.67 8.73
CA ARG A 203 -11.61 16.77 9.91
C ARG A 203 -10.88 16.32 11.18
N ALA A 204 -10.12 15.24 11.10
CA ALA A 204 -9.29 14.80 12.21
C ALA A 204 -8.18 15.81 12.56
N ALA A 205 -7.53 16.38 11.55
CA ALA A 205 -6.50 17.41 11.75
C ALA A 205 -7.08 18.68 12.39
N PHE A 206 -8.24 19.13 11.93
CA PHE A 206 -8.91 20.31 12.47
C PHE A 206 -9.28 20.09 13.94
N LYS A 207 -9.85 18.92 14.28
CA LYS A 207 -10.14 18.53 15.66
C LYS A 207 -8.92 18.57 16.56
N ALA A 208 -7.79 18.07 16.06
CA ALA A 208 -6.53 18.08 16.82
C ALA A 208 -6.01 19.51 17.06
N VAL A 209 -6.07 20.38 16.06
CA VAL A 209 -5.62 21.76 16.16
C VAL A 209 -6.45 22.57 17.16
N GLN A 210 -7.78 22.35 17.20
CA GLN A 210 -8.66 23.03 18.17
C GLN A 210 -8.26 22.76 19.63
N GLU A 211 -7.71 21.59 19.91
CA GLU A 211 -7.18 21.21 21.24
C GLU A 211 -5.72 21.63 21.44
N GLY A 212 -5.22 22.53 20.60
CA GLY A 212 -3.85 23.05 20.68
C GLY A 212 -2.77 22.02 20.34
N LYS A 213 -3.10 20.96 19.61
CA LYS A 213 -2.14 19.97 19.14
C LYS A 213 -1.64 20.33 17.75
N GLN A 214 -0.36 20.13 17.53
CA GLN A 214 0.23 20.28 16.21
C GLN A 214 0.02 19.01 15.36
N VAL A 215 -0.26 19.21 14.08
CA VAL A 215 -0.51 18.12 13.12
C VAL A 215 0.61 18.08 12.09
N VAL A 216 1.10 16.88 11.79
CA VAL A 216 2.03 16.63 10.69
C VAL A 216 1.34 15.74 9.68
N TYR A 217 1.23 16.21 8.44
CA TYR A 217 0.67 15.47 7.32
C TYR A 217 1.78 15.03 6.36
N LEU A 218 2.05 13.72 6.31
CA LEU A 218 3.12 13.17 5.48
C LEU A 218 2.61 12.78 4.10
N VAL A 219 3.37 13.12 3.06
CA VAL A 219 3.03 12.80 1.67
C VAL A 219 4.23 12.25 0.89
N PRO A 220 4.01 11.30 -0.03
CA PRO A 220 5.11 10.63 -0.75
C PRO A 220 5.69 11.42 -1.92
N THR A 221 5.01 12.49 -2.39
CA THR A 221 5.49 13.29 -3.53
C THR A 221 5.31 14.79 -3.30
N THR A 222 6.21 15.58 -3.84
CA THR A 222 6.14 17.05 -3.74
C THR A 222 4.92 17.66 -4.42
N ILE A 223 4.45 17.06 -5.51
CA ILE A 223 3.24 17.53 -6.21
C ILE A 223 2.02 17.31 -5.31
N LEU A 224 1.91 16.14 -4.70
CA LEU A 224 0.84 15.84 -3.76
C LEU A 224 0.89 16.74 -2.52
N ALA A 225 2.10 17.03 -2.00
CA ALA A 225 2.28 17.99 -0.91
C ALA A 225 1.70 19.36 -1.25
N GLN A 226 1.97 19.87 -2.45
CA GLN A 226 1.44 21.15 -2.89
C GLN A 226 -0.08 21.13 -3.07
N GLN A 227 -0.64 20.07 -3.66
CA GLN A 227 -2.09 19.92 -3.84
C GLN A 227 -2.81 19.87 -2.50
N ILE A 228 -2.34 19.03 -1.58
CA ILE A 228 -2.95 18.91 -0.26
C ILE A 228 -2.77 20.18 0.56
N TYR A 229 -1.60 20.85 0.47
CA TYR A 229 -1.37 22.15 1.11
C TYR A 229 -2.42 23.18 0.69
N ASN A 230 -2.66 23.31 -0.62
CA ASN A 230 -3.66 24.25 -1.13
C ASN A 230 -5.06 23.89 -0.60
N THR A 231 -5.41 22.60 -0.54
CA THR A 231 -6.69 22.13 -0.01
C THR A 231 -6.82 22.49 1.49
N PHE A 232 -5.79 22.24 2.29
CA PHE A 232 -5.81 22.58 3.71
C PHE A 232 -5.91 24.08 3.94
N VAL A 233 -5.12 24.89 3.23
CA VAL A 233 -5.19 26.36 3.34
C VAL A 233 -6.58 26.88 2.96
N GLN A 234 -7.16 26.36 1.88
CA GLN A 234 -8.49 26.78 1.44
C GLN A 234 -9.59 26.41 2.44
N ARG A 235 -9.54 25.17 2.96
CA ARG A 235 -10.55 24.66 3.92
C ARG A 235 -10.43 25.35 5.28
N MET A 236 -9.25 25.74 5.70
CA MET A 236 -9.01 26.32 7.03
C MET A 236 -8.93 27.87 7.01
N LYS A 237 -9.15 28.52 5.86
CA LYS A 237 -8.96 29.97 5.69
C LYS A 237 -9.81 30.84 6.63
N ASP A 238 -10.98 30.38 7.01
CA ASP A 238 -11.94 31.10 7.85
C ASP A 238 -11.73 30.82 9.35
N PHE A 239 -10.73 30.00 9.70
CA PHE A 239 -10.40 29.62 11.06
C PHE A 239 -8.98 30.09 11.43
N PRO A 240 -8.68 30.35 12.70
CA PRO A 240 -7.36 30.79 13.15
C PRO A 240 -6.34 29.65 13.17
N VAL A 241 -6.20 28.92 12.07
CA VAL A 241 -5.30 27.77 11.89
C VAL A 241 -4.18 28.13 10.92
N ARG A 242 -2.95 27.99 11.36
CA ARG A 242 -1.77 28.27 10.54
C ARG A 242 -1.23 26.99 9.93
N VAL A 243 -1.40 26.87 8.61
CA VAL A 243 -0.91 25.76 7.79
C VAL A 243 0.39 26.16 7.10
N ASP A 244 1.41 25.32 7.16
CA ASP A 244 2.66 25.53 6.40
C ASP A 244 3.13 24.22 5.75
N MET A 245 4.11 24.29 4.86
CA MET A 245 4.59 23.15 4.09
C MET A 245 6.12 23.09 4.06
N MET A 246 6.65 21.89 4.25
CA MET A 246 8.08 21.60 4.09
C MET A 246 8.28 20.65 2.90
N SER A 247 8.76 21.16 1.79
CA SER A 247 9.04 20.39 0.58
C SER A 247 10.19 21.03 -0.21
N ARG A 248 10.73 20.34 -1.19
CA ARG A 248 11.78 20.90 -2.08
C ARG A 248 11.33 22.11 -2.91
N PHE A 249 10.05 22.45 -2.92
CA PHE A 249 9.55 23.68 -3.55
C PHE A 249 9.72 24.92 -2.65
N ARG A 250 10.13 24.73 -1.41
CA ARG A 250 10.44 25.80 -0.47
C ARG A 250 11.95 26.04 -0.39
N THR A 251 12.32 27.27 -0.24
CA THR A 251 13.72 27.64 -0.02
C THR A 251 14.20 27.17 1.36
N PRO A 252 15.51 26.96 1.58
CA PRO A 252 16.05 26.63 2.89
C PRO A 252 15.67 27.61 3.99
N GLY A 253 15.58 28.93 3.64
CA GLY A 253 15.17 29.98 4.55
C GLY A 253 13.70 29.86 4.99
N GLU A 254 12.80 29.54 4.06
CA GLU A 254 11.39 29.29 4.35
C GLU A 254 11.22 28.02 5.22
N MET A 255 11.91 26.93 4.88
CA MET A 255 11.89 25.71 5.71
C MET A 255 12.36 25.96 7.13
N LYS A 256 13.43 26.76 7.29
CA LYS A 256 13.93 27.14 8.63
C LYS A 256 12.87 27.93 9.41
N LYS A 257 12.18 28.88 8.76
CA LYS A 257 11.07 29.64 9.39
C LYS A 257 9.92 28.72 9.82
N THR A 258 9.53 27.76 8.98
CA THR A 258 8.50 26.78 9.31
C THR A 258 8.91 25.94 10.52
N ILE A 259 10.14 25.44 10.57
CA ILE A 259 10.67 24.67 11.70
C ILE A 259 10.69 25.51 12.99
N GLU A 260 11.13 26.77 12.90
CA GLU A 260 11.10 27.68 14.05
C GLU A 260 9.67 27.99 14.51
N GLY A 261 8.73 28.15 13.55
CA GLY A 261 7.31 28.30 13.82
C GLY A 261 6.70 27.11 14.55
N LEU A 262 7.03 25.89 14.08
CA LEU A 262 6.63 24.63 14.75
C LEU A 262 7.17 24.56 16.19
N LYS A 263 8.45 24.86 16.39
CA LYS A 263 9.06 24.85 17.74
C LYS A 263 8.42 25.85 18.70
N LYS A 264 7.94 26.96 18.19
CA LYS A 264 7.31 28.03 19.00
C LYS A 264 5.80 27.90 19.11
N GLY A 265 5.20 26.87 18.48
CA GLY A 265 3.74 26.70 18.46
C GLY A 265 2.98 27.68 17.56
N TYR A 266 3.67 28.34 16.62
CA TYR A 266 3.02 29.28 15.69
C TYR A 266 2.49 28.62 14.42
N VAL A 267 2.89 27.39 14.15
CA VAL A 267 2.39 26.58 13.03
C VAL A 267 1.64 25.42 13.63
N ASP A 268 0.36 25.32 13.30
CA ASP A 268 -0.54 24.31 13.84
C ASP A 268 -0.50 23.04 13.01
N LEU A 269 -0.36 23.19 11.70
CA LEU A 269 -0.34 22.06 10.77
C LEU A 269 0.80 22.22 9.76
N SER A 270 1.60 21.19 9.61
CA SER A 270 2.66 21.15 8.62
C SER A 270 2.53 19.96 7.68
N LEU A 271 2.60 20.24 6.36
CA LEU A 271 2.70 19.20 5.34
C LEU A 271 4.18 18.92 5.05
N ILE A 272 4.56 17.65 5.10
CA ILE A 272 5.95 17.24 4.92
C ILE A 272 6.02 16.23 3.78
N HIS A 273 6.88 16.53 2.81
CA HIS A 273 7.29 15.56 1.81
C HIS A 273 8.49 14.76 2.33
N ILE A 274 8.38 13.42 2.31
CA ILE A 274 9.43 12.47 2.69
C ILE A 274 10.36 12.23 1.50
#